data_96589e1befb441080bd4e063f1e5e68b
#
_entry.id   96589e1befb441080bd4e063f1e5e68b
#
_cell.length_a   1.000
_cell.length_b   1.000
_cell.length_c   1.000
_cell.angle_alpha   90.00
_cell.angle_beta   90.00
_cell.angle_gamma   90.00
#
_symmetry.space_group_name_H-M   'P 1'
#
loop_
_entity.id
_entity.type
_entity.pdbx_description
1 polymer ?
#
loop_
_entity_poly.entity_id
_entity_poly.type
_entity_poly.pdbx_seq_one_letter_code
_entity_poly.pdbx_strand_id
1 'polypeptide(L)'
;MEMKKLKLLLIAAVAALMMACGTSRVVPITGRTQNILVSDEQVLSLSNEEYSKYMKTARLSTDAQKTAMVKRVGTKLAAAVENYLTEHGLANEIKLYSWEFSLVQDNAANAFCMPGGKIVVYEGLLPYTKDEASLAIVVGHEIAHAVARHSAEQMSKQIKNQYGTQILGQVLGAVGVDSNTTQLAQIVAQKGLQFHSLKYSRENELEADHMGLIFAAMAGYDPSVAVDFWQLMAQGKTGNASDRYSTHPSDEKRIAAIKQEMPEALEYYHKAIGK
;
A
#
# COMPACT_ATOMS: atom_id res chain seq x y z
N MET A 1 -39.41 14.20 -29.39
CA MET A 1 -39.40 13.34 -28.19
C MET A 1 -38.41 12.19 -28.34
N GLU A 2 -38.18 11.62 -29.50
CA GLU A 2 -37.25 10.53 -29.75
C GLU A 2 -35.75 10.91 -29.64
N MET A 3 -35.35 12.06 -30.13
CA MET A 3 -33.93 12.49 -30.05
C MET A 3 -33.46 12.71 -28.62
N LYS A 4 -34.35 13.14 -27.69
CA LYS A 4 -33.98 13.26 -26.27
C LYS A 4 -33.82 11.89 -25.59
N LYS A 5 -34.66 10.91 -25.95
CA LYS A 5 -34.55 9.53 -25.46
C LYS A 5 -33.29 8.84 -26.00
N LEU A 6 -32.97 9.07 -27.27
CA LEU A 6 -31.73 8.54 -27.86
C LEU A 6 -30.49 9.14 -27.21
N LYS A 7 -30.46 10.45 -26.92
CA LYS A 7 -29.37 11.08 -26.18
C LYS A 7 -29.24 10.55 -24.76
N LEU A 8 -30.35 10.33 -24.06
CA LEU A 8 -30.33 9.72 -22.71
C LEU A 8 -29.81 8.27 -22.72
N LEU A 9 -30.22 7.48 -23.72
CA LEU A 9 -29.73 6.11 -23.90
C LEU A 9 -28.24 6.09 -24.26
N LEU A 10 -27.76 7.00 -25.09
CA LEU A 10 -26.33 7.14 -25.38
C LEU A 10 -25.53 7.54 -24.15
N ILE A 11 -26.02 8.49 -23.35
CA ILE A 11 -25.38 8.90 -22.09
C ILE A 11 -25.37 7.74 -21.10
N ALA A 12 -26.44 6.97 -20.99
CA ALA A 12 -26.51 5.79 -20.11
C ALA A 12 -25.58 4.65 -20.58
N ALA A 13 -25.48 4.43 -21.91
CA ALA A 13 -24.56 3.45 -22.49
C ALA A 13 -23.09 3.87 -22.31
N VAL A 14 -22.76 5.16 -22.48
CA VAL A 14 -21.43 5.70 -22.21
C VAL A 14 -21.09 5.66 -20.73
N ALA A 15 -22.03 5.95 -19.83
CA ALA A 15 -21.84 5.80 -18.39
C ALA A 15 -21.63 4.33 -17.98
N ALA A 16 -22.33 3.39 -18.62
CA ALA A 16 -22.13 1.95 -18.42
C ALA A 16 -20.78 1.46 -18.96
N LEU A 17 -20.32 1.96 -20.10
CA LEU A 17 -18.98 1.72 -20.66
C LEU A 17 -17.87 2.29 -19.76
N MET A 18 -18.11 3.41 -19.11
CA MET A 18 -17.15 4.03 -18.18
C MET A 18 -17.00 3.28 -16.86
N MET A 19 -18.03 2.55 -16.42
CA MET A 19 -17.89 1.61 -15.29
C MET A 19 -17.11 0.35 -15.67
N ALA A 20 -16.96 0.06 -16.97
CA ALA A 20 -16.21 -1.07 -17.49
C ALA A 20 -14.71 -0.79 -17.73
N CYS A 21 -14.24 0.46 -17.58
CA CYS A 21 -12.84 0.84 -17.85
C CYS A 21 -11.86 0.57 -16.70
N GLY A 22 -12.31 0.06 -15.55
CA GLY A 22 -11.44 -0.33 -14.45
C GLY A 22 -11.35 -1.85 -14.34
N THR A 23 -10.18 -2.37 -13.97
CA THR A 23 -10.04 -3.78 -13.58
C THR A 23 -10.58 -3.95 -12.16
N SER A 24 -11.64 -4.75 -12.01
CA SER A 24 -12.13 -5.16 -10.70
C SER A 24 -11.18 -6.22 -10.13
N ARG A 25 -10.63 -5.97 -8.96
CA ARG A 25 -9.72 -6.89 -8.27
C ARG A 25 -10.20 -7.14 -6.85
N VAL A 26 -9.90 -8.31 -6.34
CA VAL A 26 -10.19 -8.69 -4.96
C VAL A 26 -8.89 -8.61 -4.17
N VAL A 27 -8.91 -7.90 -3.04
CA VAL A 27 -7.78 -7.81 -2.11
C VAL A 27 -7.62 -9.16 -1.41
N PRO A 28 -6.44 -9.74 -1.37
CA PRO A 28 -6.17 -10.95 -0.58
C PRO A 28 -6.54 -10.74 0.90
N ILE A 29 -6.84 -11.82 1.62
CA ILE A 29 -7.26 -11.83 3.03
C ILE A 29 -8.62 -11.17 3.25
N THR A 30 -8.79 -9.88 2.91
CA THR A 30 -10.00 -9.13 3.24
C THR A 30 -11.16 -9.39 2.29
N GLY A 31 -10.90 -9.87 1.07
CA GLY A 31 -11.92 -10.09 0.05
C GLY A 31 -12.55 -8.81 -0.50
N ARG A 32 -12.06 -7.63 -0.09
CA ARG A 32 -12.57 -6.34 -0.57
C ARG A 32 -12.34 -6.18 -2.07
N THR A 33 -13.37 -5.69 -2.76
CA THR A 33 -13.27 -5.41 -4.19
C THR A 33 -12.77 -3.98 -4.42
N GLN A 34 -11.76 -3.85 -5.30
CA GLN A 34 -11.19 -2.59 -5.76
C GLN A 34 -11.49 -2.37 -7.24
N ASN A 35 -11.56 -1.10 -7.63
CA ASN A 35 -11.60 -0.70 -9.04
C ASN A 35 -10.35 0.12 -9.36
N ILE A 36 -9.43 -0.46 -10.13
CA ILE A 36 -8.13 0.10 -10.47
C ILE A 36 -8.12 0.48 -11.95
N LEU A 37 -7.76 1.73 -12.25
CA LEU A 37 -7.73 2.30 -13.61
C LEU A 37 -6.33 2.22 -14.26
N VAL A 38 -5.30 1.97 -13.47
CA VAL A 38 -3.90 1.91 -13.92
C VAL A 38 -3.45 0.45 -13.98
N SER A 39 -2.61 0.09 -14.96
CA SER A 39 -2.08 -1.28 -15.03
C SER A 39 -0.93 -1.49 -14.03
N ASP A 40 -0.69 -2.75 -13.65
CA ASP A 40 0.43 -3.09 -12.77
C ASP A 40 1.76 -2.65 -13.40
N GLU A 41 1.94 -2.83 -14.71
CA GLU A 41 3.17 -2.44 -15.42
C GLU A 41 3.42 -0.93 -15.35
N GLN A 42 2.37 -0.12 -15.51
CA GLN A 42 2.47 1.34 -15.39
C GLN A 42 2.88 1.76 -13.98
N VAL A 43 2.23 1.19 -12.97
CA VAL A 43 2.51 1.49 -11.56
C VAL A 43 3.93 1.07 -11.20
N LEU A 44 4.36 -0.13 -11.59
CA LEU A 44 5.70 -0.64 -11.33
C LEU A 44 6.79 0.18 -12.03
N SER A 45 6.56 0.58 -13.28
CA SER A 45 7.51 1.44 -14.02
C SER A 45 7.73 2.76 -13.30
N LEU A 46 6.64 3.45 -12.90
CA LEU A 46 6.71 4.72 -12.16
C LEU A 46 7.35 4.54 -10.78
N SER A 47 7.00 3.47 -10.08
CA SER A 47 7.57 3.15 -8.77
C SER A 47 9.07 2.92 -8.84
N ASN A 48 9.54 2.14 -9.81
CA ASN A 48 10.96 1.86 -9.98
C ASN A 48 11.76 3.12 -10.33
N GLU A 49 11.18 4.01 -11.14
CA GLU A 49 11.81 5.30 -11.46
C GLU A 49 11.90 6.19 -10.22
N GLU A 50 10.81 6.31 -9.44
CA GLU A 50 10.80 7.09 -8.20
C GLU A 50 11.76 6.52 -7.16
N TYR A 51 11.73 5.20 -6.95
CA TYR A 51 12.65 4.53 -6.02
C TYR A 51 14.11 4.75 -6.40
N SER A 52 14.44 4.63 -7.68
CA SER A 52 15.79 4.90 -8.18
C SER A 52 16.23 6.35 -7.92
N LYS A 53 15.32 7.32 -8.12
CA LYS A 53 15.59 8.74 -7.80
C LYS A 53 15.78 8.96 -6.31
N TYR A 54 14.90 8.37 -5.50
CA TYR A 54 14.97 8.46 -4.03
C TYR A 54 16.29 7.90 -3.51
N MET A 55 16.70 6.71 -3.95
CA MET A 55 17.92 6.04 -3.48
C MET A 55 19.23 6.77 -3.87
N LYS A 56 19.20 7.62 -4.92
CA LYS A 56 20.36 8.48 -5.26
C LYS A 56 20.63 9.57 -4.23
N THR A 57 19.61 9.99 -3.49
CA THR A 57 19.69 11.06 -2.50
C THR A 57 19.62 10.55 -1.06
N ALA A 58 19.04 9.38 -0.85
CA ALA A 58 18.93 8.76 0.45
C ALA A 58 20.30 8.34 0.99
N ARG A 59 20.53 8.58 2.28
CA ARG A 59 21.73 8.10 2.98
C ARG A 59 21.43 6.76 3.60
N LEU A 60 22.00 5.69 3.08
CA LEU A 60 21.89 4.38 3.70
C LEU A 60 22.47 4.38 5.10
N SER A 61 21.85 3.63 6.01
CA SER A 61 22.38 3.39 7.35
C SER A 61 23.76 2.75 7.30
N THR A 62 24.65 3.23 8.14
CA THR A 62 25.98 2.63 8.37
C THR A 62 25.96 1.59 9.50
N ASP A 63 24.84 1.46 10.22
CA ASP A 63 24.64 0.47 11.27
C ASP A 63 24.31 -0.91 10.64
N ALA A 64 25.34 -1.74 10.56
CA ALA A 64 25.23 -3.06 9.95
C ALA A 64 24.25 -3.98 10.70
N GLN A 65 24.17 -3.88 12.04
CA GLN A 65 23.27 -4.72 12.85
C GLN A 65 21.82 -4.35 12.63
N LYS A 66 21.48 -3.06 12.67
CA LYS A 66 20.12 -2.59 12.38
C LYS A 66 19.72 -2.86 10.95
N THR A 67 20.62 -2.66 9.99
CA THR A 67 20.36 -3.00 8.57
C THR A 67 20.08 -4.49 8.38
N ALA A 68 20.87 -5.36 9.03
CA ALA A 68 20.64 -6.80 9.00
C ALA A 68 19.30 -7.20 9.64
N MET A 69 18.91 -6.54 10.73
CA MET A 69 17.60 -6.75 11.38
C MET A 69 16.45 -6.39 10.43
N VAL A 70 16.47 -5.22 9.82
CA VAL A 70 15.43 -4.77 8.86
C VAL A 70 15.32 -5.76 7.69
N LYS A 71 16.45 -6.17 7.12
CA LYS A 71 16.47 -7.14 6.01
C LYS A 71 15.93 -8.50 6.44
N ARG A 72 16.31 -9.00 7.61
CA ARG A 72 15.85 -10.29 8.13
C ARG A 72 14.34 -10.29 8.36
N VAL A 73 13.81 -9.27 9.03
CA VAL A 73 12.37 -9.13 9.28
C VAL A 73 11.62 -9.03 7.95
N GLY A 74 12.06 -8.16 7.05
CA GLY A 74 11.43 -7.99 5.76
C GLY A 74 11.43 -9.26 4.91
N THR A 75 12.56 -9.99 4.85
CA THR A 75 12.65 -11.24 4.09
C THR A 75 11.73 -12.33 4.64
N LYS A 76 11.58 -12.44 5.96
CA LYS A 76 10.66 -13.40 6.56
C LYS A 76 9.20 -13.06 6.23
N LEU A 77 8.83 -11.78 6.29
CA LEU A 77 7.50 -11.32 5.93
C LEU A 77 7.20 -11.56 4.44
N ALA A 78 8.14 -11.22 3.56
CA ALA A 78 8.00 -11.46 2.12
C ALA A 78 7.77 -12.94 1.82
N ALA A 79 8.56 -13.84 2.44
CA ALA A 79 8.39 -15.29 2.29
C ALA A 79 7.02 -15.77 2.78
N ALA A 80 6.52 -15.26 3.91
CA ALA A 80 5.20 -15.61 4.42
C ALA A 80 4.08 -15.15 3.46
N VAL A 81 4.20 -13.95 2.90
CA VAL A 81 3.26 -13.42 1.89
C VAL A 81 3.27 -14.25 0.61
N GLU A 82 4.45 -14.59 0.08
CA GLU A 82 4.56 -15.41 -1.13
C GLU A 82 4.00 -16.81 -0.93
N ASN A 83 4.21 -17.41 0.23
CA ASN A 83 3.61 -18.70 0.60
C ASN A 83 2.08 -18.58 0.64
N TYR A 84 1.56 -17.55 1.31
CA TYR A 84 0.13 -17.30 1.37
C TYR A 84 -0.48 -17.14 -0.04
N LEU A 85 0.12 -16.31 -0.89
CA LEU A 85 -0.35 -16.10 -2.26
C LEU A 85 -0.34 -17.40 -3.08
N THR A 86 0.69 -18.25 -2.89
CA THR A 86 0.82 -19.54 -3.56
C THR A 86 -0.29 -20.50 -3.12
N GLU A 87 -0.52 -20.64 -1.81
CA GLU A 87 -1.53 -21.51 -1.23
C GLU A 87 -2.97 -21.12 -1.64
N HIS A 88 -3.20 -19.82 -1.93
CA HIS A 88 -4.51 -19.31 -2.31
C HIS A 88 -4.70 -19.14 -3.84
N GLY A 89 -3.82 -19.73 -4.65
CA GLY A 89 -3.94 -19.69 -6.12
C GLY A 89 -3.56 -18.35 -6.75
N LEU A 90 -2.87 -17.48 -6.01
CA LEU A 90 -2.44 -16.15 -6.43
C LEU A 90 -0.94 -16.10 -6.79
N ALA A 91 -0.30 -17.22 -7.10
CA ALA A 91 1.12 -17.31 -7.39
C ALA A 91 1.58 -16.36 -8.53
N ASN A 92 0.69 -16.02 -9.46
CA ASN A 92 1.01 -15.05 -10.51
C ASN A 92 1.26 -13.64 -9.99
N GLU A 93 0.70 -13.28 -8.84
CA GLU A 93 0.89 -11.98 -8.20
C GLU A 93 2.33 -11.80 -7.67
N ILE A 94 3.01 -12.91 -7.33
CA ILE A 94 4.39 -12.89 -6.83
C ILE A 94 5.35 -12.22 -7.84
N LYS A 95 5.08 -12.36 -9.13
CA LYS A 95 5.89 -11.75 -10.20
C LYS A 95 5.90 -10.22 -10.19
N LEU A 96 4.95 -9.60 -9.47
CA LEU A 96 4.88 -8.16 -9.31
C LEU A 96 5.86 -7.64 -8.26
N TYR A 97 6.40 -8.51 -7.42
CA TYR A 97 7.27 -8.11 -6.31
C TYR A 97 8.73 -8.44 -6.61
N SER A 98 9.56 -7.45 -6.36
CA SER A 98 11.02 -7.55 -6.31
C SER A 98 11.45 -6.94 -4.99
N TRP A 99 11.25 -7.74 -3.90
CA TRP A 99 11.40 -7.29 -2.52
C TRP A 99 12.78 -6.70 -2.25
N GLU A 100 12.79 -5.51 -1.69
CA GLU A 100 14.00 -4.81 -1.27
C GLU A 100 13.73 -4.08 0.04
N PHE A 101 14.61 -4.26 1.02
CA PHE A 101 14.47 -3.70 2.36
C PHE A 101 15.70 -2.84 2.65
N SER A 102 15.49 -1.54 2.77
CA SER A 102 16.54 -0.55 3.00
C SER A 102 16.32 0.17 4.32
N LEU A 103 17.41 0.37 5.08
CA LEU A 103 17.43 1.25 6.24
C LEU A 103 18.18 2.51 5.84
N VAL A 104 17.56 3.68 6.07
CA VAL A 104 18.13 4.99 5.74
C VAL A 104 18.32 5.86 6.98
N GLN A 105 19.33 6.73 6.93
CA GLN A 105 19.62 7.73 7.96
C GLN A 105 18.63 8.88 7.83
N ASP A 106 17.51 8.75 8.52
CA ASP A 106 16.53 9.81 8.70
C ASP A 106 15.99 9.73 10.13
N ASN A 107 15.82 10.89 10.77
CA ASN A 107 15.38 11.00 12.16
C ASN A 107 13.85 10.91 12.31
N ALA A 108 13.12 10.97 11.21
CA ALA A 108 11.67 10.78 11.26
C ALA A 108 11.32 9.34 11.64
N ALA A 109 10.33 9.17 12.50
CA ALA A 109 9.79 7.85 12.81
C ALA A 109 8.85 7.41 11.67
N ASN A 110 9.42 6.89 10.59
CA ASN A 110 8.67 6.55 9.38
C ASN A 110 9.20 5.29 8.69
N ALA A 111 8.32 4.67 7.91
CA ALA A 111 8.62 3.68 6.90
C ALA A 111 7.64 3.89 5.74
N PHE A 112 7.94 3.35 4.57
CA PHE A 112 7.02 3.32 3.45
C PHE A 112 7.33 2.16 2.51
N CYS A 113 6.32 1.72 1.77
CA CYS A 113 6.47 0.75 0.69
C CYS A 113 6.04 1.37 -0.64
N MET A 114 6.94 1.34 -1.62
CA MET A 114 6.57 1.63 -3.00
C MET A 114 6.06 0.36 -3.69
N PRO A 115 5.14 0.49 -4.66
CA PRO A 115 4.69 -0.64 -5.48
C PRO A 115 5.85 -1.49 -6.00
N GLY A 116 5.66 -2.80 -6.03
CA GLY A 116 6.72 -3.73 -6.41
C GLY A 116 7.59 -4.20 -5.24
N GLY A 117 7.26 -3.80 -3.99
CA GLY A 117 7.91 -4.33 -2.79
C GLY A 117 9.23 -3.63 -2.43
N LYS A 118 9.37 -2.35 -2.72
CA LYS A 118 10.51 -1.54 -2.30
C LYS A 118 10.21 -0.87 -0.97
N ILE A 119 10.69 -1.45 0.12
CA ILE A 119 10.42 -0.99 1.49
C ILE A 119 11.63 -0.22 2.03
N VAL A 120 11.36 0.98 2.53
CA VAL A 120 12.35 1.83 3.19
C VAL A 120 11.91 2.06 4.63
N VAL A 121 12.83 1.80 5.55
CA VAL A 121 12.68 2.07 6.98
C VAL A 121 13.63 3.18 7.36
N TYR A 122 13.18 4.13 8.16
CA TYR A 122 14.01 5.20 8.68
C TYR A 122 14.60 4.83 10.04
N GLU A 123 15.86 5.19 10.29
CA GLU A 123 16.50 4.92 11.59
C GLU A 123 15.72 5.50 12.77
N GLY A 124 15.05 6.65 12.55
CA GLY A 124 14.21 7.30 13.56
C GLY A 124 12.99 6.49 14.00
N LEU A 125 12.60 5.45 13.25
CA LEU A 125 11.52 4.54 13.64
C LEU A 125 12.00 3.49 14.67
N LEU A 126 13.27 3.07 14.59
CA LEU A 126 13.78 1.94 15.37
C LEU A 126 13.71 2.10 16.90
N PRO A 127 13.82 3.32 17.48
CA PRO A 127 13.59 3.51 18.91
C PRO A 127 12.17 3.16 19.38
N TYR A 128 11.19 3.16 18.49
CA TYR A 128 9.80 2.81 18.76
C TYR A 128 9.50 1.33 18.53
N THR A 129 10.24 0.69 17.64
CA THR A 129 10.16 -0.74 17.38
C THR A 129 11.18 -1.45 18.29
N LYS A 130 10.81 -1.68 19.53
CA LYS A 130 11.69 -2.19 20.60
C LYS A 130 12.34 -3.55 20.29
N ASP A 131 11.73 -4.32 19.40
CA ASP A 131 12.14 -5.67 19.01
C ASP A 131 11.76 -5.98 17.55
N GLU A 132 12.13 -7.15 17.08
CA GLU A 132 11.79 -7.60 15.72
C GLU A 132 10.29 -7.77 15.50
N ALA A 133 9.52 -8.16 16.53
CA ALA A 133 8.08 -8.33 16.40
C ALA A 133 7.40 -6.98 16.17
N SER A 134 7.76 -5.95 16.94
CA SER A 134 7.25 -4.59 16.71
C SER A 134 7.66 -4.02 15.35
N LEU A 135 8.88 -4.31 14.89
CA LEU A 135 9.31 -3.94 13.55
C LEU A 135 8.52 -4.69 12.47
N ALA A 136 8.22 -5.97 12.71
CA ALA A 136 7.42 -6.79 11.79
C ALA A 136 5.98 -6.28 11.64
N ILE A 137 5.39 -5.71 12.69
CA ILE A 137 4.07 -5.05 12.60
C ILE A 137 4.12 -3.89 11.60
N VAL A 138 5.14 -3.04 11.68
CA VAL A 138 5.27 -1.89 10.75
C VAL A 138 5.58 -2.36 9.33
N VAL A 139 6.58 -3.21 9.17
CA VAL A 139 6.99 -3.70 7.83
C VAL A 139 5.87 -4.55 7.20
N GLY A 140 5.12 -5.30 8.01
CA GLY A 140 3.94 -6.04 7.58
C GLY A 140 2.82 -5.12 7.07
N HIS A 141 2.57 -4.01 7.77
CA HIS A 141 1.65 -2.96 7.36
C HIS A 141 2.07 -2.34 6.00
N GLU A 142 3.35 -2.04 5.82
CA GLU A 142 3.87 -1.51 4.55
C GLU A 142 3.74 -2.53 3.40
N ILE A 143 4.05 -3.81 3.67
CA ILE A 143 3.85 -4.90 2.70
C ILE A 143 2.36 -5.04 2.35
N ALA A 144 1.48 -4.90 3.32
CA ALA A 144 0.03 -4.95 3.10
C ALA A 144 -0.44 -3.86 2.13
N HIS A 145 0.08 -2.63 2.22
CA HIS A 145 -0.20 -1.58 1.25
C HIS A 145 0.19 -1.98 -0.18
N ALA A 146 1.33 -2.66 -0.36
CA ALA A 146 1.76 -3.15 -1.67
C ALA A 146 0.87 -4.30 -2.16
N VAL A 147 0.58 -5.29 -1.31
CA VAL A 147 -0.23 -6.47 -1.67
C VAL A 147 -1.68 -6.08 -1.97
N ALA A 148 -2.26 -5.17 -1.19
CA ALA A 148 -3.58 -4.60 -1.42
C ALA A 148 -3.60 -3.54 -2.55
N ARG A 149 -2.45 -3.22 -3.18
CA ARG A 149 -2.36 -2.21 -4.27
C ARG A 149 -2.95 -0.86 -3.90
N HIS A 150 -2.83 -0.42 -2.65
CA HIS A 150 -3.41 0.83 -2.18
C HIS A 150 -2.92 2.04 -2.95
N SER A 151 -1.65 2.04 -3.41
CA SER A 151 -1.10 3.11 -4.25
C SER A 151 -1.82 3.20 -5.59
N ALA A 152 -2.05 2.07 -6.27
CA ALA A 152 -2.77 2.02 -7.54
C ALA A 152 -4.24 2.45 -7.38
N GLU A 153 -4.88 2.03 -6.27
CA GLU A 153 -6.24 2.44 -5.93
C GLU A 153 -6.33 3.95 -5.68
N GLN A 154 -5.40 4.50 -4.89
CA GLN A 154 -5.35 5.93 -4.60
C GLN A 154 -5.08 6.77 -5.84
N MET A 155 -4.16 6.34 -6.71
CA MET A 155 -3.92 6.95 -8.02
C MET A 155 -5.20 6.94 -8.86
N SER A 156 -5.88 5.81 -8.91
CA SER A 156 -7.13 5.65 -9.67
C SER A 156 -8.23 6.58 -9.13
N LYS A 157 -8.36 6.72 -7.81
CA LYS A 157 -9.28 7.67 -7.17
C LYS A 157 -8.95 9.12 -7.55
N GLN A 158 -7.67 9.49 -7.54
CA GLN A 158 -7.23 10.85 -7.89
C GLN A 158 -7.49 11.15 -9.37
N ILE A 159 -7.18 10.20 -10.27
CA ILE A 159 -7.46 10.31 -11.71
C ILE A 159 -8.97 10.49 -11.91
N LYS A 160 -9.80 9.66 -11.30
CA LYS A 160 -11.26 9.74 -11.41
C LYS A 160 -11.82 11.09 -10.90
N ASN A 161 -11.34 11.57 -9.76
CA ASN A 161 -11.82 12.82 -9.16
C ASN A 161 -11.42 14.05 -9.99
N GLN A 162 -10.24 14.03 -10.61
CA GLN A 162 -9.72 15.18 -11.34
C GLN A 162 -10.16 15.25 -12.78
N TYR A 163 -10.28 14.10 -13.45
CA TYR A 163 -10.52 13.99 -14.89
C TYR A 163 -11.86 13.36 -15.23
N GLY A 164 -12.61 12.88 -14.24
CA GLY A 164 -13.87 12.18 -14.47
C GLY A 164 -14.88 12.94 -15.34
N THR A 165 -14.86 14.27 -15.28
CA THR A 165 -15.69 15.15 -16.14
C THR A 165 -15.00 15.52 -17.47
N GLN A 166 -13.68 15.60 -17.53
CA GLN A 166 -12.92 15.98 -18.73
C GLN A 166 -12.68 14.79 -19.67
N ILE A 167 -12.45 13.59 -19.13
CA ILE A 167 -12.36 12.35 -19.93
C ILE A 167 -13.70 12.09 -20.61
N LEU A 168 -14.82 12.39 -19.96
CA LEU A 168 -16.15 12.31 -20.58
C LEU A 168 -16.26 13.19 -21.84
N GLY A 169 -15.66 14.38 -21.83
CA GLY A 169 -15.65 15.30 -22.96
C GLY A 169 -14.72 14.88 -24.10
N GLN A 170 -13.59 14.24 -23.81
CA GLN A 170 -12.58 13.86 -24.80
C GLN A 170 -12.81 12.48 -25.41
N VAL A 171 -13.33 11.50 -24.63
CA VAL A 171 -13.71 10.17 -25.15
C VAL A 171 -14.92 10.27 -26.09
N LEU A 172 -15.78 11.28 -25.93
CA LEU A 172 -16.85 11.57 -26.88
C LEU A 172 -16.34 12.23 -28.17
N GLY A 173 -15.09 12.70 -28.19
CA GLY A 173 -14.49 13.38 -29.34
C GLY A 173 -13.41 12.61 -30.11
N ALA A 174 -12.90 11.49 -29.58
CA ALA A 174 -11.80 10.77 -30.23
C ALA A 174 -11.91 9.25 -30.01
N VAL A 175 -12.37 8.54 -31.01
CA VAL A 175 -12.25 7.08 -31.10
C VAL A 175 -10.82 6.75 -31.56
N GLY A 176 -9.91 6.56 -30.59
CA GLY A 176 -8.55 6.10 -30.82
C GLY A 176 -7.93 5.56 -29.53
N VAL A 177 -7.74 4.25 -29.47
CA VAL A 177 -7.50 3.46 -28.25
C VAL A 177 -6.09 3.61 -27.63
N ASP A 178 -5.12 4.27 -28.30
CA ASP A 178 -3.71 4.29 -27.88
C ASP A 178 -3.26 5.52 -27.06
N SER A 179 -4.12 6.52 -26.90
CA SER A 179 -3.74 7.78 -26.22
C SER A 179 -3.88 7.75 -24.70
N ASN A 180 -4.62 6.76 -24.13
CA ASN A 180 -4.99 6.76 -22.70
C ASN A 180 -3.83 6.37 -21.78
N THR A 181 -2.93 5.50 -22.21
CA THR A 181 -1.81 5.05 -21.38
C THR A 181 -0.74 6.13 -21.22
N THR A 182 -0.45 6.87 -22.29
CA THR A 182 0.52 7.97 -22.27
C THR A 182 0.00 9.17 -21.48
N GLN A 183 -1.29 9.47 -21.56
CA GLN A 183 -1.92 10.55 -20.79
C GLN A 183 -1.96 10.23 -19.29
N LEU A 184 -2.24 8.98 -18.89
CA LEU A 184 -2.20 8.57 -17.49
C LEU A 184 -0.81 8.69 -16.88
N ALA A 185 0.23 8.27 -17.62
CA ALA A 185 1.62 8.44 -17.19
C ALA A 185 2.01 9.93 -17.08
N GLN A 186 1.55 10.78 -18.01
CA GLN A 186 1.77 12.23 -17.97
C GLN A 186 1.06 12.88 -16.79
N ILE A 187 -0.17 12.46 -16.46
CA ILE A 187 -0.93 12.96 -15.32
C ILE A 187 -0.21 12.65 -14.00
N VAL A 188 0.26 11.42 -13.85
CA VAL A 188 1.04 10.99 -12.68
C VAL A 188 2.34 11.77 -12.57
N ALA A 189 3.04 11.95 -13.69
CA ALA A 189 4.30 12.70 -13.75
C ALA A 189 4.09 14.21 -13.51
N GLN A 190 3.06 14.83 -14.09
CA GLN A 190 2.78 16.27 -13.94
C GLN A 190 2.32 16.65 -12.53
N LYS A 191 1.68 15.73 -11.79
CA LYS A 191 1.20 15.97 -10.43
C LYS A 191 2.23 15.63 -9.36
N GLY A 192 3.38 15.08 -9.73
CA GLY A 192 4.40 14.70 -8.75
C GLY A 192 3.83 13.76 -7.69
N LEU A 193 3.00 12.79 -8.12
CA LEU A 193 2.53 11.75 -7.21
C LEU A 193 3.74 10.97 -6.72
N GLN A 194 4.11 11.20 -5.48
CA GLN A 194 5.26 10.56 -4.86
C GLN A 194 4.75 9.41 -3.99
N PHE A 195 5.11 8.18 -4.36
CA PHE A 195 4.68 6.98 -3.63
C PHE A 195 5.15 7.01 -2.16
N HIS A 196 6.35 7.54 -1.90
CA HIS A 196 6.92 7.62 -0.56
C HIS A 196 6.20 8.62 0.38
N SER A 197 5.35 9.51 -0.16
CA SER A 197 4.58 10.49 0.61
C SER A 197 3.07 10.38 0.38
N LEU A 198 2.63 9.29 -0.25
CA LEU A 198 1.23 9.06 -0.57
C LEU A 198 0.43 8.83 0.73
N LYS A 199 -0.63 9.61 0.90
CA LYS A 199 -1.56 9.45 2.03
C LYS A 199 -2.70 8.52 1.62
N TYR A 200 -2.96 7.54 2.46
CA TYR A 200 -4.02 6.56 2.25
C TYR A 200 -5.33 6.97 2.94
N SER A 201 -6.43 6.40 2.48
CA SER A 201 -7.71 6.55 3.17
C SER A 201 -7.70 5.78 4.49
N ARG A 202 -8.57 6.16 5.43
CA ARG A 202 -8.71 5.40 6.68
C ARG A 202 -9.04 3.93 6.45
N GLU A 203 -9.85 3.63 5.43
CA GLU A 203 -10.19 2.26 5.06
C GLU A 203 -8.97 1.47 4.60
N ASN A 204 -8.09 2.10 3.80
CA ASN A 204 -6.83 1.48 3.39
C ASN A 204 -5.89 1.25 4.59
N GLU A 205 -5.86 2.18 5.57
CA GLU A 205 -5.07 2.03 6.78
C GLU A 205 -5.56 0.84 7.64
N LEU A 206 -6.88 0.75 7.87
CA LEU A 206 -7.47 -0.37 8.60
C LEU A 206 -7.23 -1.71 7.89
N GLU A 207 -7.37 -1.74 6.57
CA GLU A 207 -7.08 -2.94 5.78
C GLU A 207 -5.60 -3.33 5.85
N ALA A 208 -4.69 -2.33 5.80
CA ALA A 208 -3.26 -2.58 5.93
C ALA A 208 -2.88 -3.04 7.35
N ASP A 209 -3.55 -2.56 8.39
CA ASP A 209 -3.38 -3.05 9.77
C ASP A 209 -3.79 -4.53 9.88
N HIS A 210 -4.99 -4.88 9.40
CA HIS A 210 -5.49 -6.24 9.42
C HIS A 210 -4.55 -7.20 8.68
N MET A 211 -4.27 -6.91 7.41
CA MET A 211 -3.38 -7.75 6.60
C MET A 211 -1.97 -7.82 7.17
N GLY A 212 -1.42 -6.68 7.62
CA GLY A 212 -0.08 -6.60 8.18
C GLY A 212 0.07 -7.40 9.47
N LEU A 213 -0.97 -7.41 10.31
CA LEU A 213 -1.03 -8.21 11.53
C LEU A 213 -0.96 -9.72 11.20
N ILE A 214 -1.73 -10.16 10.20
CA ILE A 214 -1.75 -11.54 9.72
C ILE A 214 -0.39 -11.90 9.08
N PHE A 215 0.21 -11.03 8.28
CA PHE A 215 1.52 -11.27 7.67
C PHE A 215 2.63 -11.41 8.72
N ALA A 216 2.62 -10.56 9.76
CA ALA A 216 3.56 -10.68 10.88
C ALA A 216 3.39 -12.02 11.60
N ALA A 217 2.15 -12.41 11.88
CA ALA A 217 1.81 -13.68 12.52
C ALA A 217 2.26 -14.89 11.69
N MET A 218 1.98 -14.92 10.38
CA MET A 218 2.42 -15.97 9.46
C MET A 218 3.94 -16.07 9.36
N ALA A 219 4.65 -14.94 9.50
CA ALA A 219 6.11 -14.90 9.56
C ALA A 219 6.70 -15.36 10.91
N GLY A 220 5.85 -15.76 11.87
CA GLY A 220 6.24 -16.23 13.20
C GLY A 220 6.59 -15.11 14.18
N TYR A 221 6.12 -13.89 13.94
CA TYR A 221 6.23 -12.78 14.89
C TYR A 221 4.92 -12.66 15.70
N ASP A 222 5.06 -12.48 17.02
CA ASP A 222 3.90 -12.33 17.90
C ASP A 222 3.12 -11.05 17.58
N PRO A 223 1.87 -11.15 17.08
CA PRO A 223 1.09 -9.99 16.71
C PRO A 223 0.60 -9.17 17.91
N SER A 224 0.62 -9.73 19.13
CA SER A 224 0.10 -9.06 20.34
C SER A 224 0.83 -7.75 20.67
N VAL A 225 2.08 -7.59 20.22
CA VAL A 225 2.86 -6.36 20.40
C VAL A 225 2.29 -5.15 19.63
N ALA A 226 1.39 -5.38 18.65
CA ALA A 226 0.87 -4.33 17.79
C ALA A 226 0.09 -3.26 18.56
N VAL A 227 -0.69 -3.67 19.56
CA VAL A 227 -1.49 -2.73 20.37
C VAL A 227 -0.59 -1.73 21.08
N ASP A 228 0.43 -2.23 21.78
CA ASP A 228 1.37 -1.39 22.53
C ASP A 228 2.19 -0.50 21.60
N PHE A 229 2.62 -1.03 20.46
CA PHE A 229 3.33 -0.24 19.44
C PHE A 229 2.49 0.93 18.94
N TRP A 230 1.26 0.69 18.48
CA TRP A 230 0.41 1.76 17.97
C TRP A 230 -0.04 2.75 19.04
N GLN A 231 -0.20 2.31 20.30
CA GLN A 231 -0.43 3.21 21.44
C GLN A 231 0.79 4.12 21.69
N LEU A 232 2.01 3.59 21.62
CA LEU A 232 3.24 4.36 21.76
C LEU A 232 3.37 5.40 20.64
N MET A 233 3.08 5.01 19.39
CA MET A 233 3.06 5.91 18.25
C MET A 233 2.01 7.03 18.38
N ALA A 234 0.85 6.73 18.96
CA ALA A 234 -0.22 7.71 19.18
C ALA A 234 0.13 8.73 20.27
N GLN A 235 0.81 8.31 21.35
CA GLN A 235 1.22 9.20 22.45
C GLN A 235 2.21 10.29 22.02
N GLY A 236 2.99 10.06 20.98
CA GLY A 236 3.95 11.02 20.45
C GLY A 236 3.34 12.24 19.75
N LYS A 237 2.02 12.37 19.67
CA LYS A 237 1.33 13.51 19.03
C LYS A 237 1.31 14.80 19.88
N THR A 238 1.72 14.75 21.14
CA THR A 238 1.78 15.91 22.05
C THR A 238 3.18 16.50 22.07
N GLY A 239 3.48 17.44 21.15
CA GLY A 239 4.76 18.12 21.01
C GLY A 239 5.13 18.34 19.54
N ASN A 240 6.33 18.82 19.23
CA ASN A 240 6.83 19.00 17.84
C ASN A 240 6.94 17.70 16.99
N ALA A 241 6.17 16.71 17.35
CA ALA A 241 6.07 15.36 16.78
C ALA A 241 5.03 15.27 15.65
N SER A 242 4.70 16.38 15.00
CA SER A 242 3.78 16.41 13.84
C SER A 242 4.23 15.52 12.66
N ASP A 243 5.47 15.04 12.70
CA ASP A 243 6.07 14.26 11.61
C ASP A 243 6.16 12.75 11.89
N ARG A 244 5.72 12.30 13.09
CA ARG A 244 5.78 10.87 13.40
C ARG A 244 4.72 10.12 12.64
N TYR A 245 5.17 9.26 11.73
CA TYR A 245 4.32 8.42 10.90
C TYR A 245 3.21 9.22 10.20
N SER A 246 3.60 10.40 9.64
CA SER A 246 2.66 11.39 9.09
C SER A 246 1.86 10.89 7.89
N THR A 247 2.37 9.87 7.21
CA THR A 247 1.69 9.19 6.09
C THR A 247 0.62 8.20 6.55
N HIS A 248 0.76 7.65 7.78
CA HIS A 248 -0.11 6.63 8.36
C HIS A 248 -0.55 7.01 9.78
N PRO A 249 -1.44 7.99 9.95
CA PRO A 249 -1.79 8.48 11.28
C PRO A 249 -2.47 7.40 12.11
N SER A 250 -1.88 7.06 13.27
CA SER A 250 -2.53 6.21 14.25
C SER A 250 -3.67 6.96 14.94
N ASP A 251 -4.78 6.30 15.15
CA ASP A 251 -5.90 6.81 15.96
C ASP A 251 -6.52 5.69 16.81
N GLU A 252 -7.40 6.09 17.74
CA GLU A 252 -8.09 5.14 18.63
C GLU A 252 -8.89 4.08 17.86
N LYS A 253 -9.40 4.43 16.66
CA LYS A 253 -10.19 3.51 15.84
C LYS A 253 -9.31 2.41 15.26
N ARG A 254 -8.09 2.74 14.79
CA ARG A 254 -7.11 1.73 14.32
C ARG A 254 -6.74 0.78 15.46
N ILE A 255 -6.41 1.32 16.65
CA ILE A 255 -6.08 0.50 17.83
C ILE A 255 -7.26 -0.40 18.22
N ALA A 256 -8.50 0.10 18.17
CA ALA A 256 -9.68 -0.69 18.45
C ALA A 256 -9.89 -1.82 17.43
N ALA A 257 -9.69 -1.55 16.13
CA ALA A 257 -9.77 -2.56 15.07
C ALA A 257 -8.71 -3.65 15.25
N ILE A 258 -7.45 -3.28 15.49
CA ILE A 258 -6.36 -4.23 15.76
C ILE A 258 -6.71 -5.16 16.94
N LYS A 259 -7.33 -4.63 18.00
CA LYS A 259 -7.78 -5.47 19.13
C LYS A 259 -8.88 -6.47 18.73
N GLN A 260 -9.78 -6.08 17.82
CA GLN A 260 -10.84 -6.97 17.33
C GLN A 260 -10.31 -8.07 16.41
N GLU A 261 -9.26 -7.77 15.64
CA GLU A 261 -8.62 -8.68 14.67
C GLU A 261 -7.56 -9.59 15.31
N MET A 262 -7.14 -9.28 16.53
CA MET A 262 -6.10 -10.02 17.25
C MET A 262 -6.37 -11.53 17.39
N PRO A 263 -7.59 -12.00 17.70
CA PRO A 263 -7.85 -13.44 17.78
C PRO A 263 -7.52 -14.19 16.49
N GLU A 264 -7.90 -13.63 15.33
CA GLU A 264 -7.58 -14.21 14.03
C GLU A 264 -6.06 -14.24 13.78
N ALA A 265 -5.38 -13.12 14.05
CA ALA A 265 -3.93 -13.05 13.89
C ALA A 265 -3.19 -14.07 14.78
N LEU A 266 -3.66 -14.29 16.01
CA LEU A 266 -3.09 -15.29 16.92
C LEU A 266 -3.27 -16.72 16.40
N GLU A 267 -4.35 -17.04 15.68
CA GLU A 267 -4.51 -18.36 15.04
C GLU A 267 -3.42 -18.59 13.98
N TYR A 268 -3.15 -17.60 13.13
CA TYR A 268 -2.03 -17.66 12.16
C TYR A 268 -0.68 -17.78 12.86
N TYR A 269 -0.48 -17.05 13.94
CA TYR A 269 0.76 -17.10 14.71
C TYR A 269 0.99 -18.48 15.33
N HIS A 270 0.00 -19.04 16.03
CA HIS A 270 0.10 -20.36 16.62
C HIS A 270 0.39 -21.44 15.57
N LYS A 271 -0.29 -21.39 14.41
CA LYS A 271 -0.01 -22.27 13.28
C LYS A 271 1.43 -22.12 12.79
N ALA A 272 1.94 -20.90 12.68
CA ALA A 272 3.30 -20.65 12.20
C ALA A 272 4.39 -21.17 13.13
N ILE A 273 4.16 -21.14 14.45
CA ILE A 273 5.11 -21.62 15.46
C ILE A 273 4.86 -23.08 15.92
N GLY A 274 3.92 -23.79 15.27
CA GLY A 274 3.63 -25.20 15.55
C GLY A 274 2.90 -25.47 16.87
N LYS A 275 2.03 -24.55 17.30
CA LYS A 275 1.23 -24.66 18.53
C LYS A 275 -0.27 -24.79 18.23
#